data_f19d040b08db52a7c53dbbe4b79b5a48
#
_entry.id   f19d040b08db52a7c53dbbe4b79b5a48
#
_cell.length_a   1.000
_cell.length_b   1.000
_cell.length_c   1.000
_cell.angle_alpha   90.00
_cell.angle_beta   90.00
_cell.angle_gamma   90.00
#
_symmetry.space_group_name_H-M   'P 1'
#
loop_
_entity.id
_entity.type
_entity.pdbx_description
1 polymer ?
#
loop_
_entity_poly.entity_id
_entity_poly.type
_entity_poly.pdbx_seq_one_letter_code
_entity_poly.pdbx_strand_id
1 'polypeptide(L)'
;AETLHTKWHVISTSKDYLSKILDLLNNQDISLKQIVSSHYASSLAVLSDEEADTGAVSIDIQKNKTIISYTFDNQLIGYDTVKVGTYNFSNDISQVKSISLEEAEIVRKQIDTMNSQRIYEKKLEKYFEIYSSRAEELSNLIKNIIYKSKFSSLVSNNIVLTGYGAKSLTMQKFIKNQMSDSNFRLGSTKKINGSKTYLDNPSLASAFGLLNYAANHNMEGDKDESKSEKKSVFSVVYNFFRNL
;
A
#
# COMPACT_ATOMS: atom_id res chain seq x y z
N ALA A 1 -41.59 17.23 7.76
CA ALA A 1 -40.23 17.28 8.25
C ALA A 1 -39.38 16.42 7.33
N GLU A 2 -38.44 17.02 6.62
CA GLU A 2 -37.46 16.29 5.79
C GLU A 2 -36.49 15.60 6.75
N THR A 3 -36.40 14.27 6.64
CA THR A 3 -35.46 13.49 7.43
C THR A 3 -34.11 13.48 6.71
N LEU A 4 -33.09 14.09 7.32
CA LEU A 4 -31.73 14.08 6.79
C LEU A 4 -31.12 12.68 7.00
N HIS A 5 -30.85 11.97 5.92
CA HIS A 5 -30.16 10.67 5.95
C HIS A 5 -28.68 10.90 5.66
N THR A 6 -27.81 10.65 6.63
CA THR A 6 -26.35 10.69 6.47
C THR A 6 -25.78 9.28 6.48
N LYS A 7 -24.98 8.95 5.45
CA LYS A 7 -24.26 7.68 5.41
C LYS A 7 -22.83 7.89 5.96
N TRP A 8 -22.44 7.05 6.88
CA TRP A 8 -21.09 7.06 7.47
C TRP A 8 -20.32 5.81 7.03
N HIS A 9 -19.08 6.00 6.61
CA HIS A 9 -18.14 4.91 6.43
C HIS A 9 -17.26 4.82 7.67
N VAL A 10 -17.35 3.71 8.42
CA VAL A 10 -16.65 3.53 9.69
C VAL A 10 -15.57 2.49 9.54
N ILE A 11 -14.32 2.85 9.83
CA ILE A 11 -13.20 1.94 9.94
C ILE A 11 -12.93 1.70 11.43
N SER A 12 -13.00 0.45 11.87
CA SER A 12 -12.79 0.07 13.27
C SER A 12 -11.59 -0.85 13.43
N THR A 13 -10.96 -0.81 14.61
CA THR A 13 -9.87 -1.71 14.99
C THR A 13 -10.05 -2.20 16.42
N SER A 14 -9.31 -3.24 16.82
CA SER A 14 -9.30 -3.76 18.17
C SER A 14 -8.78 -2.71 19.16
N LYS A 15 -9.50 -2.51 20.27
CA LYS A 15 -9.10 -1.61 21.35
C LYS A 15 -7.77 -2.04 21.97
N ASP A 16 -7.56 -3.34 22.17
CA ASP A 16 -6.33 -3.89 22.75
C ASP A 16 -5.11 -3.64 21.88
N TYR A 17 -5.28 -3.74 20.55
CA TYR A 17 -4.21 -3.41 19.61
C TYR A 17 -3.84 -1.93 19.69
N LEU A 18 -4.85 -1.08 19.76
CA LEU A 18 -4.68 0.37 19.85
C LEU A 18 -4.02 0.78 21.17
N SER A 19 -4.45 0.23 22.30
CA SER A 19 -3.88 0.49 23.62
C SER A 19 -2.38 0.21 23.66
N LYS A 20 -1.94 -0.91 23.10
CA LYS A 20 -0.50 -1.26 23.03
C LYS A 20 0.33 -0.23 22.26
N ILE A 21 -0.21 0.31 21.18
CA ILE A 21 0.47 1.36 20.38
C ILE A 21 0.52 2.66 21.19
N LEU A 22 -0.59 3.04 21.83
CA LEU A 22 -0.66 4.24 22.65
C LEU A 22 0.32 4.18 23.82
N ASP A 23 0.40 3.04 24.52
CA ASP A 23 1.33 2.85 25.62
C ASP A 23 2.79 2.98 25.17
N LEU A 24 3.14 2.41 24.00
CA LEU A 24 4.48 2.55 23.43
C LEU A 24 4.83 4.00 23.10
N LEU A 25 3.89 4.76 22.54
CA LEU A 25 4.10 6.17 22.19
C LEU A 25 4.20 7.04 23.43
N ASN A 26 3.33 6.84 24.42
CA ASN A 26 3.33 7.57 25.67
C ASN A 26 4.63 7.34 26.45
N ASN A 27 5.17 6.12 26.45
CA ASN A 27 6.45 5.79 27.10
C ASN A 27 7.68 6.46 26.44
N GLN A 28 7.50 7.05 25.26
CA GLN A 28 8.51 7.79 24.53
C GLN A 28 8.21 9.30 24.44
N ASP A 29 7.25 9.79 25.24
CA ASP A 29 6.81 11.19 25.20
C ASP A 29 6.33 11.67 23.83
N ILE A 30 5.80 10.72 23.01
CA ILE A 30 5.26 11.01 21.67
C ILE A 30 3.76 11.20 21.77
N SER A 31 3.30 12.42 21.54
CA SER A 31 1.86 12.71 21.49
C SER A 31 1.25 12.26 20.17
N LEU A 32 0.20 11.44 20.25
CA LEU A 32 -0.55 10.97 19.09
C LEU A 32 -1.67 11.95 18.77
N LYS A 33 -1.64 12.57 17.59
CA LYS A 33 -2.72 13.47 17.14
C LYS A 33 -3.87 12.71 16.52
N GLN A 34 -3.58 11.72 15.65
CA GLN A 34 -4.61 10.99 14.91
C GLN A 34 -4.10 9.62 14.43
N ILE A 35 -5.02 8.69 14.25
CA ILE A 35 -4.77 7.36 13.71
C ILE A 35 -5.48 7.25 12.36
N VAL A 36 -4.74 6.84 11.34
CA VAL A 36 -5.23 6.65 9.98
C VAL A 36 -4.99 5.21 9.55
N SER A 37 -5.99 4.58 8.95
CA SER A 37 -5.85 3.24 8.40
C SER A 37 -4.84 3.22 7.24
N SER A 38 -3.94 2.23 7.23
CA SER A 38 -2.97 2.05 6.13
C SER A 38 -3.64 1.84 4.78
N HIS A 39 -4.85 1.29 4.75
CA HIS A 39 -5.65 1.09 3.55
C HIS A 39 -6.01 2.43 2.90
N TYR A 40 -6.46 3.37 3.73
CA TYR A 40 -6.80 4.72 3.28
C TYR A 40 -5.55 5.52 2.93
N ALA A 41 -4.52 5.46 3.79
CA ALA A 41 -3.29 6.20 3.57
C ALA A 41 -2.59 5.80 2.25
N SER A 42 -2.44 4.49 1.96
CA SER A 42 -1.79 4.06 0.71
C SER A 42 -2.59 4.50 -0.52
N SER A 43 -3.92 4.44 -0.48
CA SER A 43 -4.78 4.91 -1.58
C SER A 43 -4.62 6.42 -1.82
N LEU A 44 -4.63 7.23 -0.75
CA LEU A 44 -4.43 8.69 -0.82
C LEU A 44 -3.09 9.07 -1.48
N ALA A 45 -2.05 8.26 -1.25
CA ALA A 45 -0.73 8.53 -1.81
C ALA A 45 -0.65 8.26 -3.30
N VAL A 46 -1.29 7.19 -3.78
CA VAL A 46 -1.03 6.64 -5.11
C VAL A 46 -2.10 6.93 -6.15
N LEU A 47 -3.33 7.23 -5.74
CA LEU A 47 -4.40 7.56 -6.68
C LEU A 47 -4.31 9.02 -7.11
N SER A 48 -4.55 9.28 -8.41
CA SER A 48 -4.80 10.63 -8.90
C SER A 48 -6.19 11.09 -8.46
N ASP A 49 -6.45 12.40 -8.55
CA ASP A 49 -7.77 12.95 -8.19
C ASP A 49 -8.86 12.41 -9.13
N GLU A 50 -8.55 12.25 -10.41
CA GLU A 50 -9.46 11.66 -11.40
C GLU A 50 -9.77 10.19 -11.08
N GLU A 51 -8.76 9.37 -10.72
CA GLU A 51 -8.96 7.96 -10.34
C GLU A 51 -9.74 7.83 -9.03
N ALA A 52 -9.50 8.72 -8.06
CA ALA A 52 -10.23 8.73 -6.80
C ALA A 52 -11.69 9.14 -6.99
N ASP A 53 -11.97 10.05 -7.92
CA ASP A 53 -13.32 10.52 -8.25
C ASP A 53 -14.10 9.48 -9.05
N THR A 54 -13.54 9.02 -10.18
CA THR A 54 -14.22 8.12 -11.12
C THR A 54 -14.25 6.66 -10.68
N GLY A 55 -13.43 6.31 -9.72
CA GLY A 55 -13.31 4.96 -9.15
C GLY A 55 -12.01 4.25 -9.55
N ALA A 56 -11.37 3.65 -8.56
CA ALA A 56 -10.15 2.87 -8.73
C ALA A 56 -9.99 1.80 -7.65
N VAL A 57 -9.21 0.78 -7.98
CA VAL A 57 -8.73 -0.23 -7.03
C VAL A 57 -7.24 -0.03 -6.80
N SER A 58 -6.84 0.19 -5.56
CA SER A 58 -5.43 0.14 -5.17
C SER A 58 -5.09 -1.20 -4.51
N ILE A 59 -4.04 -1.85 -5.00
CA ILE A 59 -3.54 -3.14 -4.52
C ILE A 59 -2.20 -2.90 -3.83
N ASP A 60 -2.17 -3.04 -2.51
CA ASP A 60 -0.98 -2.82 -1.68
C ASP A 60 -0.42 -4.18 -1.21
N ILE A 61 0.64 -4.66 -1.87
CA ILE A 61 1.31 -5.92 -1.51
C ILE A 61 2.35 -5.64 -0.44
N GLN A 62 2.01 -5.96 0.80
CA GLN A 62 2.86 -5.79 1.98
C GLN A 62 3.66 -7.08 2.30
N LYS A 63 4.38 -7.07 3.42
CA LYS A 63 5.17 -8.24 3.85
C LYS A 63 4.30 -9.46 4.15
N ASN A 64 3.24 -9.31 4.93
CA ASN A 64 2.44 -10.43 5.48
C ASN A 64 1.03 -10.51 4.89
N LYS A 65 0.60 -9.53 4.11
CA LYS A 65 -0.75 -9.45 3.54
C LYS A 65 -0.75 -8.58 2.30
N THR A 66 -1.76 -8.76 1.49
CA THR A 66 -2.12 -7.85 0.38
C THR A 66 -3.45 -7.20 0.70
N ILE A 67 -3.52 -5.89 0.57
CA ILE A 67 -4.71 -5.07 0.80
C ILE A 67 -5.25 -4.63 -0.55
N ILE A 68 -6.55 -4.77 -0.75
CA ILE A 68 -7.27 -4.33 -1.94
C ILE A 68 -8.26 -3.26 -1.48
N SER A 69 -8.01 -2.02 -1.85
CA SER A 69 -8.84 -0.88 -1.43
C SER A 69 -9.64 -0.35 -2.61
N TYR A 70 -10.91 -0.05 -2.39
CA TYR A 70 -11.84 0.47 -3.39
C TYR A 70 -12.11 1.93 -3.08
N THR A 71 -11.83 2.81 -4.04
CA THR A 71 -12.05 4.26 -3.92
C THR A 71 -13.01 4.71 -5.02
N PHE A 72 -13.98 5.53 -4.66
CA PHE A 72 -14.96 6.13 -5.57
C PHE A 72 -15.48 7.43 -4.94
N ASP A 73 -15.73 8.45 -5.76
CA ASP A 73 -16.19 9.77 -5.31
C ASP A 73 -15.28 10.35 -4.22
N ASN A 74 -13.95 10.24 -4.45
CA ASN A 74 -12.89 10.66 -3.54
C ASN A 74 -12.92 10.02 -2.14
N GLN A 75 -13.65 8.91 -1.97
CA GLN A 75 -13.80 8.22 -0.70
C GLN A 75 -13.37 6.76 -0.78
N LEU A 76 -12.75 6.27 0.28
CA LEU A 76 -12.53 4.83 0.47
C LEU A 76 -13.89 4.18 0.77
N ILE A 77 -14.48 3.48 -0.20
CA ILE A 77 -15.79 2.84 -0.06
C ILE A 77 -15.74 1.43 0.52
N GLY A 78 -14.56 0.81 0.52
CA GLY A 78 -14.35 -0.50 1.10
C GLY A 78 -12.94 -1.02 0.90
N TYR A 79 -12.65 -2.15 1.53
CA TYR A 79 -11.39 -2.86 1.33
C TYR A 79 -11.56 -4.36 1.61
N ASP A 80 -10.67 -5.14 1.01
CA ASP A 80 -10.48 -6.56 1.26
C ASP A 80 -9.01 -6.84 1.62
N THR A 81 -8.76 -7.97 2.27
CA THR A 81 -7.41 -8.38 2.66
C THR A 81 -7.17 -9.85 2.32
N VAL A 82 -6.07 -10.11 1.64
CA VAL A 82 -5.53 -11.45 1.40
C VAL A 82 -4.37 -11.68 2.36
N LYS A 83 -4.37 -12.78 3.11
CA LYS A 83 -3.28 -13.15 4.04
C LYS A 83 -2.06 -13.73 3.31
N VAL A 84 -1.72 -13.14 2.18
CA VAL A 84 -0.53 -13.46 1.37
C VAL A 84 0.21 -12.17 1.09
N GLY A 85 1.49 -12.14 1.41
CA GLY A 85 2.40 -11.04 1.16
C GLY A 85 3.77 -11.55 0.76
N THR A 86 4.76 -10.66 0.65
CA THR A 86 6.10 -11.05 0.17
C THR A 86 6.81 -12.06 1.06
N TYR A 87 6.46 -12.16 2.34
CA TYR A 87 6.96 -13.18 3.24
C TYR A 87 6.61 -14.60 2.79
N ASN A 88 5.41 -14.81 2.25
CA ASN A 88 4.96 -16.12 1.78
C ASN A 88 5.84 -16.63 0.65
N PHE A 89 6.28 -15.76 -0.27
CA PHE A 89 7.21 -16.12 -1.35
C PHE A 89 8.55 -16.61 -0.81
N SER A 90 9.12 -15.89 0.18
CA SER A 90 10.37 -16.32 0.82
C SER A 90 10.20 -17.63 1.59
N ASN A 91 9.07 -17.78 2.27
CA ASN A 91 8.76 -18.99 3.04
C ASN A 91 8.62 -20.21 2.13
N ASP A 92 7.92 -20.09 0.99
CA ASP A 92 7.78 -21.18 0.02
C ASP A 92 9.15 -21.60 -0.54
N ILE A 93 9.99 -20.64 -0.91
CA ILE A 93 11.36 -20.90 -1.37
C ILE A 93 12.16 -21.62 -0.28
N SER A 94 12.10 -21.15 0.97
CA SER A 94 12.78 -21.74 2.12
C SER A 94 12.39 -23.20 2.32
N GLN A 95 11.08 -23.47 2.32
CA GLN A 95 10.57 -24.82 2.56
C GLN A 95 10.87 -25.79 1.43
N VAL A 96 10.61 -25.39 0.16
CA VAL A 96 10.82 -26.27 -0.99
C VAL A 96 12.29 -26.57 -1.24
N LYS A 97 13.18 -25.61 -0.94
CA LYS A 97 14.63 -25.76 -1.16
C LYS A 97 15.39 -26.17 0.12
N SER A 98 14.73 -26.27 1.26
CA SER A 98 15.34 -26.57 2.56
C SER A 98 16.53 -25.63 2.88
N ILE A 99 16.34 -24.34 2.63
CA ILE A 99 17.31 -23.28 2.95
C ILE A 99 16.76 -22.36 4.05
N SER A 100 17.63 -21.58 4.66
CA SER A 100 17.19 -20.62 5.69
C SER A 100 16.24 -19.56 5.09
N LEU A 101 15.39 -18.99 5.94
CA LEU A 101 14.47 -17.92 5.51
C LEU A 101 15.24 -16.67 5.03
N GLU A 102 16.41 -16.39 5.60
CA GLU A 102 17.29 -15.30 5.21
C GLU A 102 17.83 -15.50 3.78
N GLU A 103 18.34 -16.69 3.49
CA GLU A 103 18.79 -17.05 2.14
C GLU A 103 17.65 -16.99 1.12
N ALA A 104 16.47 -17.50 1.48
CA ALA A 104 15.27 -17.42 0.65
C ALA A 104 14.83 -15.99 0.37
N GLU A 105 14.93 -15.10 1.37
CA GLU A 105 14.62 -13.66 1.21
C GLU A 105 15.61 -12.98 0.24
N ILE A 106 16.89 -13.33 0.28
CA ILE A 106 17.90 -12.83 -0.66
C ILE A 106 17.56 -13.28 -2.09
N VAL A 107 17.27 -14.56 -2.27
CA VAL A 107 16.88 -15.13 -3.57
C VAL A 107 15.61 -14.47 -4.11
N ARG A 108 14.59 -14.32 -3.25
CA ARG A 108 13.35 -13.63 -3.63
C ARG A 108 13.61 -12.22 -4.13
N LYS A 109 14.43 -11.42 -3.41
CA LYS A 109 14.81 -10.07 -3.81
C LYS A 109 15.55 -10.04 -5.15
N GLN A 110 16.39 -11.04 -5.43
CA GLN A 110 17.02 -11.18 -6.73
C GLN A 110 15.98 -11.39 -7.83
N ILE A 111 15.00 -12.28 -7.60
CA ILE A 111 13.90 -12.52 -8.55
C ILE A 111 13.04 -11.27 -8.77
N ASP A 112 12.76 -10.50 -7.72
CA ASP A 112 11.98 -9.25 -7.81
C ASP A 112 12.61 -8.23 -8.78
N THR A 113 13.92 -8.19 -8.85
CA THR A 113 14.67 -7.23 -9.70
C THR A 113 15.03 -7.78 -11.08
N MET A 114 14.74 -9.05 -11.33
CA MET A 114 15.07 -9.68 -12.60
C MET A 114 14.12 -9.27 -13.72
N ASN A 115 14.70 -8.81 -14.82
CA ASN A 115 14.00 -8.72 -16.09
C ASN A 115 13.83 -10.13 -16.67
N SER A 116 12.69 -10.42 -17.28
CA SER A 116 12.35 -11.74 -17.87
C SER A 116 13.44 -12.33 -18.80
N GLN A 117 14.32 -11.49 -19.30
CA GLN A 117 15.45 -11.89 -20.15
C GLN A 117 16.66 -12.46 -19.39
N ARG A 118 16.78 -12.28 -18.06
CA ARG A 118 17.88 -12.77 -17.23
C ARG A 118 17.60 -14.06 -16.46
N ILE A 119 16.42 -14.65 -16.62
CA ILE A 119 16.00 -15.90 -15.95
C ILE A 119 16.84 -17.11 -16.38
N TYR A 120 17.70 -16.96 -17.39
CA TYR A 120 18.54 -18.03 -17.95
C TYR A 120 19.75 -18.44 -17.09
N GLU A 121 19.95 -17.88 -15.92
CA GLU A 121 20.85 -18.48 -14.95
C GLU A 121 20.19 -19.76 -14.41
N LYS A 122 20.58 -20.93 -14.92
CA LYS A 122 20.07 -22.26 -14.49
C LYS A 122 19.97 -22.42 -12.96
N LYS A 123 20.75 -21.64 -12.22
CA LYS A 123 20.77 -21.66 -10.76
C LYS A 123 19.51 -21.06 -10.15
N LEU A 124 18.87 -20.05 -10.78
CA LEU A 124 17.69 -19.35 -10.27
C LEU A 124 16.38 -19.88 -10.86
N GLU A 125 16.42 -20.65 -11.93
CA GLU A 125 15.24 -21.18 -12.62
C GLU A 125 14.30 -21.94 -11.67
N LYS A 126 14.85 -22.85 -10.86
CA LYS A 126 14.07 -23.63 -9.89
C LYS A 126 13.44 -22.78 -8.75
N TYR A 127 14.05 -21.66 -8.41
CA TYR A 127 13.49 -20.71 -7.45
C TYR A 127 12.40 -19.85 -8.08
N PHE A 128 12.62 -19.51 -9.35
CA PHE A 128 11.66 -18.75 -10.14
C PHE A 128 10.35 -19.51 -10.36
N GLU A 129 10.39 -20.83 -10.55
CA GLU A 129 9.19 -21.66 -10.65
C GLU A 129 8.34 -21.58 -9.37
N ILE A 130 8.98 -21.69 -8.19
CA ILE A 130 8.28 -21.58 -6.90
C ILE A 130 7.66 -20.20 -6.74
N TYR A 131 8.45 -19.16 -7.05
CA TYR A 131 7.99 -17.78 -7.01
C TYR A 131 6.79 -17.54 -7.92
N SER A 132 6.87 -18.03 -9.16
CA SER A 132 5.84 -17.85 -10.19
C SER A 132 4.53 -18.51 -9.79
N SER A 133 4.57 -19.72 -9.22
CA SER A 133 3.39 -20.41 -8.72
C SER A 133 2.67 -19.60 -7.63
N ARG A 134 3.42 -19.01 -6.69
CA ARG A 134 2.84 -18.13 -5.67
C ARG A 134 2.31 -16.82 -6.25
N ALA A 135 3.02 -16.24 -7.24
CA ALA A 135 2.58 -15.02 -7.91
C ALA A 135 1.27 -15.23 -8.69
N GLU A 136 1.15 -16.37 -9.36
CA GLU A 136 -0.07 -16.77 -10.04
C GLU A 136 -1.23 -16.96 -9.08
N GLU A 137 -1.03 -17.69 -7.99
CA GLU A 137 -2.05 -17.87 -6.94
C GLU A 137 -2.52 -16.53 -6.38
N LEU A 138 -1.58 -15.64 -5.97
CA LEU A 138 -1.95 -14.35 -5.42
C LEU A 138 -2.70 -13.49 -6.44
N SER A 139 -2.27 -13.47 -7.69
CA SER A 139 -2.95 -12.70 -8.73
C SER A 139 -4.36 -13.22 -9.03
N ASN A 140 -4.57 -14.53 -9.00
CA ASN A 140 -5.88 -15.14 -9.13
C ASN A 140 -6.80 -14.83 -7.93
N LEU A 141 -6.26 -14.85 -6.69
CA LEU A 141 -7.02 -14.47 -5.50
C LEU A 141 -7.46 -13.00 -5.57
N ILE A 142 -6.55 -12.09 -5.95
CA ILE A 142 -6.84 -10.66 -6.11
C ILE A 142 -7.95 -10.46 -7.15
N LYS A 143 -7.82 -11.08 -8.33
CA LYS A 143 -8.84 -11.03 -9.38
C LYS A 143 -10.20 -11.46 -8.87
N ASN A 144 -10.27 -12.62 -8.24
CA ASN A 144 -11.52 -13.18 -7.75
C ASN A 144 -12.18 -12.28 -6.71
N ILE A 145 -11.40 -11.67 -5.82
CA ILE A 145 -11.90 -10.74 -4.80
C ILE A 145 -12.48 -9.49 -5.46
N ILE A 146 -11.74 -8.87 -6.37
CA ILE A 146 -12.21 -7.66 -7.06
C ILE A 146 -13.50 -7.92 -7.82
N TYR A 147 -13.57 -9.00 -8.61
CA TYR A 147 -14.76 -9.30 -9.39
C TYR A 147 -15.99 -9.69 -8.55
N LYS A 148 -15.78 -10.32 -7.39
CA LYS A 148 -16.87 -10.70 -6.46
C LYS A 148 -17.24 -9.58 -5.48
N SER A 149 -16.48 -8.52 -5.45
CA SER A 149 -16.75 -7.38 -4.55
C SER A 149 -18.06 -6.70 -4.94
N LYS A 150 -18.83 -6.31 -3.92
CA LYS A 150 -20.02 -5.48 -4.11
C LYS A 150 -19.70 -4.09 -4.69
N PHE A 151 -18.44 -3.71 -4.69
CA PHE A 151 -17.95 -2.44 -5.21
C PHE A 151 -17.49 -2.52 -6.67
N SER A 152 -17.44 -3.73 -7.27
CA SER A 152 -16.91 -3.95 -8.63
C SER A 152 -17.58 -3.08 -9.70
N SER A 153 -18.87 -2.77 -9.55
CA SER A 153 -19.61 -1.90 -10.47
C SER A 153 -19.37 -0.40 -10.27
N LEU A 154 -18.82 0.00 -9.12
CA LEU A 154 -18.57 1.41 -8.77
C LEU A 154 -17.14 1.84 -9.08
N VAL A 155 -16.20 0.90 -9.07
CA VAL A 155 -14.81 1.20 -9.40
C VAL A 155 -14.63 1.02 -10.91
N SER A 156 -14.03 2.01 -11.54
CA SER A 156 -13.64 1.90 -12.95
C SER A 156 -12.55 0.82 -13.08
N ASN A 157 -12.20 0.48 -14.31
CA ASN A 157 -11.15 -0.50 -14.57
C ASN A 157 -9.72 0.01 -14.24
N ASN A 158 -9.58 1.01 -13.35
CA ASN A 158 -8.27 1.54 -12.94
C ASN A 158 -7.70 0.71 -11.81
N ILE A 159 -6.58 0.06 -12.06
CA ILE A 159 -5.85 -0.78 -11.10
C ILE A 159 -4.49 -0.16 -10.82
N VAL A 160 -4.26 0.20 -9.57
CA VAL A 160 -2.99 0.80 -9.11
C VAL A 160 -2.29 -0.14 -8.16
N LEU A 161 -1.12 -0.65 -8.57
CA LEU A 161 -0.31 -1.56 -7.75
C LEU A 161 0.69 -0.78 -6.91
N THR A 162 0.74 -1.05 -5.62
CA THR A 162 1.63 -0.40 -4.67
C THR A 162 2.15 -1.38 -3.59
N GLY A 163 2.91 -0.88 -2.64
CA GLY A 163 3.51 -1.68 -1.58
C GLY A 163 4.85 -2.29 -1.96
N TYR A 164 5.40 -3.04 -1.01
CA TYR A 164 6.73 -3.64 -1.16
C TYR A 164 6.81 -4.65 -2.32
N GLY A 165 5.78 -5.48 -2.48
CA GLY A 165 5.69 -6.48 -3.55
C GLY A 165 5.51 -5.88 -4.95
N ALA A 166 5.09 -4.62 -5.05
CA ALA A 166 4.94 -3.92 -6.33
C ALA A 166 6.26 -3.67 -7.06
N LYS A 167 7.40 -3.78 -6.36
CA LYS A 167 8.74 -3.69 -6.99
C LYS A 167 9.06 -4.88 -7.88
N SER A 168 8.41 -6.01 -7.68
CA SER A 168 8.64 -7.22 -8.46
C SER A 168 8.06 -7.09 -9.86
N LEU A 169 8.93 -7.11 -10.88
CA LEU A 169 8.53 -7.14 -12.30
C LEU A 169 7.71 -8.37 -12.64
N THR A 170 8.02 -9.50 -12.00
CA THR A 170 7.27 -10.75 -12.15
C THR A 170 5.85 -10.58 -11.61
N MET A 171 5.70 -10.03 -10.40
CA MET A 171 4.39 -9.81 -9.79
C MET A 171 3.53 -8.83 -10.60
N GLN A 172 4.14 -7.73 -11.07
CA GLN A 172 3.48 -6.77 -11.96
C GLN A 172 2.93 -7.46 -13.21
N LYS A 173 3.73 -8.34 -13.85
CA LYS A 173 3.32 -9.09 -15.05
C LYS A 173 2.15 -10.01 -14.76
N PHE A 174 2.17 -10.76 -13.66
CA PHE A 174 1.07 -11.67 -13.31
C PHE A 174 -0.22 -10.91 -13.04
N ILE A 175 -0.18 -9.83 -12.24
CA ILE A 175 -1.38 -9.03 -11.96
C ILE A 175 -1.91 -8.37 -13.24
N LYS A 176 -1.03 -7.77 -14.05
CA LYS A 176 -1.43 -7.15 -15.31
C LYS A 176 -2.09 -8.14 -16.26
N ASN A 177 -1.55 -9.35 -16.38
CA ASN A 177 -2.13 -10.39 -17.23
C ASN A 177 -3.52 -10.84 -16.74
N GLN A 178 -3.71 -10.94 -15.42
CA GLN A 178 -4.99 -11.31 -14.83
C GLN A 178 -6.05 -10.20 -14.96
N MET A 179 -5.60 -8.95 -15.07
CA MET A 179 -6.41 -7.73 -15.19
C MET A 179 -6.26 -7.08 -16.57
N SER A 180 -6.22 -7.91 -17.65
CA SER A 180 -5.91 -7.47 -19.02
C SER A 180 -6.82 -6.34 -19.53
N ASP A 181 -8.07 -6.32 -19.08
CA ASP A 181 -9.08 -5.35 -19.51
C ASP A 181 -9.06 -4.07 -18.68
N SER A 182 -8.09 -3.95 -17.74
CA SER A 182 -7.98 -2.81 -16.82
C SER A 182 -6.81 -1.90 -17.18
N ASN A 183 -6.95 -0.62 -16.84
CA ASN A 183 -5.86 0.35 -16.88
C ASN A 183 -4.92 0.09 -15.69
N PHE A 184 -3.92 -0.75 -15.92
CA PHE A 184 -2.96 -1.11 -14.89
C PHE A 184 -1.77 -0.15 -14.87
N ARG A 185 -1.40 0.34 -13.68
CA ARG A 185 -0.18 1.10 -13.45
C ARG A 185 0.44 0.85 -12.07
N LEU A 186 1.71 1.22 -11.92
CA LEU A 186 2.34 1.32 -10.62
C LEU A 186 1.92 2.60 -9.90
N GLY A 187 1.74 2.50 -8.61
CA GLY A 187 1.54 3.64 -7.73
C GLY A 187 2.79 4.49 -7.61
N SER A 188 2.65 5.78 -7.82
CA SER A 188 3.68 6.79 -7.57
C SER A 188 3.08 7.94 -6.77
N THR A 189 3.85 8.49 -5.84
CA THR A 189 3.41 9.56 -4.95
C THR A 189 3.68 10.93 -5.59
N LYS A 190 2.79 11.39 -6.45
CA LYS A 190 2.94 12.66 -7.18
C LYS A 190 2.50 13.90 -6.39
N LYS A 191 1.76 13.71 -5.30
CA LYS A 191 1.14 14.81 -4.53
C LYS A 191 2.08 15.49 -3.51
N ILE A 192 3.32 15.01 -3.40
CA ILE A 192 4.30 15.52 -2.44
C ILE A 192 5.57 15.91 -3.17
N ASN A 193 6.15 17.06 -2.83
CA ASN A 193 7.42 17.49 -3.37
C ASN A 193 8.57 16.79 -2.62
N GLY A 194 9.48 16.17 -3.35
CA GLY A 194 10.62 15.47 -2.77
C GLY A 194 11.52 14.81 -3.81
N SER A 195 12.52 14.07 -3.35
CA SER A 195 13.40 13.32 -4.25
C SER A 195 12.64 12.21 -4.97
N LYS A 196 12.79 12.10 -6.30
CA LYS A 196 12.16 11.06 -7.11
C LYS A 196 12.42 9.65 -6.61
N THR A 197 13.61 9.40 -6.07
CA THR A 197 13.99 8.09 -5.52
C THR A 197 13.03 7.61 -4.43
N TYR A 198 12.50 8.50 -3.62
CA TYR A 198 11.53 8.17 -2.58
C TYR A 198 10.10 8.20 -3.12
N LEU A 199 9.77 9.20 -3.95
CA LEU A 199 8.42 9.38 -4.48
C LEU A 199 7.98 8.23 -5.40
N ASP A 200 8.91 7.69 -6.18
CA ASP A 200 8.67 6.56 -7.09
C ASP A 200 8.80 5.20 -6.38
N ASN A 201 9.00 5.19 -5.06
CA ASN A 201 9.12 3.97 -4.29
C ASN A 201 7.75 3.51 -3.76
N PRO A 202 7.11 2.50 -4.38
CA PRO A 202 5.77 2.06 -3.99
C PRO A 202 5.70 1.51 -2.57
N SER A 203 6.82 1.07 -1.98
CA SER A 203 6.82 0.57 -0.59
C SER A 203 6.62 1.66 0.45
N LEU A 204 6.74 2.93 0.09
CA LEU A 204 6.53 4.09 0.97
C LEU A 204 5.13 4.71 0.85
N ALA A 205 4.24 4.12 0.08
CA ALA A 205 2.91 4.67 -0.19
C ALA A 205 2.13 5.02 1.10
N SER A 206 2.06 4.11 2.07
CA SER A 206 1.34 4.38 3.33
C SER A 206 1.96 5.55 4.12
N ALA A 207 3.30 5.67 4.15
CA ALA A 207 3.98 6.76 4.82
C ALA A 207 3.69 8.12 4.16
N PHE A 208 3.78 8.17 2.83
CA PHE A 208 3.43 9.37 2.08
C PHE A 208 1.95 9.73 2.17
N GLY A 209 1.07 8.72 2.21
CA GLY A 209 -0.36 8.95 2.43
C GLY A 209 -0.66 9.55 3.79
N LEU A 210 0.04 9.12 4.85
CA LEU A 210 -0.05 9.74 6.17
C LEU A 210 0.43 11.19 6.17
N LEU A 211 1.53 11.49 5.48
CA LEU A 211 2.02 12.86 5.34
C LEU A 211 1.03 13.74 4.58
N ASN A 212 0.46 13.24 3.49
CA ASN A 212 -0.56 13.94 2.71
C ASN A 212 -1.82 14.19 3.55
N TYR A 213 -2.27 13.16 4.27
CA TYR A 213 -3.41 13.28 5.19
C TYR A 213 -3.16 14.34 6.26
N ALA A 214 -2.01 14.31 6.93
CA ALA A 214 -1.65 15.27 7.98
C ALA A 214 -1.57 16.71 7.43
N ALA A 215 -0.99 16.90 6.24
CA ALA A 215 -0.88 18.20 5.61
C ALA A 215 -2.27 18.82 5.31
N ASN A 216 -3.19 18.02 4.78
CA ASN A 216 -4.53 18.48 4.43
C ASN A 216 -5.39 18.79 5.68
N HIS A 217 -5.28 17.98 6.74
CA HIS A 217 -6.06 18.21 7.96
C HIS A 217 -5.48 19.32 8.84
N ASN A 218 -4.17 19.55 8.82
CA ASN A 218 -3.57 20.69 9.52
C ASN A 218 -3.91 22.04 8.85
N MET A 219 -4.19 22.06 7.55
CA MET A 219 -4.65 23.28 6.86
C MET A 219 -6.10 23.65 7.21
N GLU A 220 -6.94 22.69 7.56
CA GLU A 220 -8.33 22.96 7.96
C GLU A 220 -8.49 23.35 9.44
N GLY A 221 -7.59 22.89 10.34
CA GLY A 221 -7.65 23.18 11.78
C GLY A 221 -7.12 24.53 12.22
N ASP A 222 -6.37 25.22 11.39
CA ASP A 222 -5.65 26.47 11.74
C ASP A 222 -6.45 27.77 11.43
N LYS A 223 -7.74 27.66 11.14
CA LYS A 223 -8.57 28.87 10.92
C LYS A 223 -8.97 29.62 12.17
N ASP A 224 -8.82 29.03 13.38
CA ASP A 224 -9.37 29.58 14.61
C ASP A 224 -8.40 29.78 15.79
N GLU A 225 -7.08 29.70 15.63
CA GLU A 225 -6.20 30.06 16.77
C GLU A 225 -5.01 30.94 16.34
N SER A 226 -4.97 32.10 17.01
CA SER A 226 -4.00 33.17 16.96
C SER A 226 -2.52 32.73 17.04
N LYS A 227 -1.72 33.24 16.11
CA LYS A 227 -0.28 33.56 16.19
C LYS A 227 0.53 32.74 17.21
N SER A 228 0.93 31.53 16.86
CA SER A 228 2.18 30.94 17.34
C SER A 228 3.00 30.48 16.11
N GLU A 229 4.32 30.69 16.18
CA GLU A 229 5.26 30.42 15.07
C GLU A 229 5.09 28.98 14.55
N LYS A 230 4.54 28.84 13.34
CA LYS A 230 4.32 27.57 12.66
C LYS A 230 5.65 26.96 12.25
N LYS A 231 6.19 26.04 13.04
CA LYS A 231 7.19 25.11 12.53
C LYS A 231 6.46 24.16 11.57
N SER A 232 6.70 24.34 10.28
CA SER A 232 6.17 23.49 9.23
C SER A 232 6.46 22.01 9.54
N VAL A 233 5.46 21.13 9.40
CA VAL A 233 5.62 19.68 9.56
C VAL A 233 6.77 19.17 8.67
N PHE A 234 7.01 19.82 7.52
CA PHE A 234 8.18 19.58 6.66
C PHE A 234 9.51 19.82 7.35
N SER A 235 9.63 20.82 8.25
CA SER A 235 10.87 21.08 8.97
C SER A 235 11.15 19.99 10.01
N VAL A 236 10.14 19.38 10.61
CA VAL A 236 10.28 18.30 11.58
C VAL A 236 10.69 17.00 10.87
N VAL A 237 10.04 16.67 9.77
CA VAL A 237 10.37 15.49 8.94
C VAL A 237 11.75 15.67 8.30
N TYR A 238 12.07 16.82 7.75
CA TYR A 238 13.38 17.11 7.17
C TYR A 238 14.51 16.98 8.21
N ASN A 239 14.32 17.52 9.43
CA ASN A 239 15.30 17.40 10.50
C ASN A 239 15.47 15.96 11.01
N PHE A 240 14.39 15.17 11.01
CA PHE A 240 14.47 13.74 11.35
C PHE A 240 15.36 12.98 10.35
N PHE A 241 15.14 13.15 9.05
CA PHE A 241 15.96 12.47 8.01
C PHE A 241 17.36 13.02 7.84
N ARG A 242 17.63 14.25 8.28
CA ARG A 242 18.97 14.84 8.24
C ARG A 242 19.87 14.32 9.36
N ASN A 243 19.29 13.83 10.46
CA ASN A 243 20.00 13.35 11.64
C ASN A 243 20.10 11.81 11.71
N LEU A 244 19.64 11.10 10.65
CA LEU A 244 19.92 9.69 10.37
C LEU A 244 21.06 9.56 9.36
#